data_96c27d627cfcc2098576764a38fe3a09
#
_entry.id   96c27d627cfcc2098576764a38fe3a09
#
_cell.length_a   1.000
_cell.length_b   1.000
_cell.length_c   1.000
_cell.angle_alpha   90.00
_cell.angle_beta   90.00
_cell.angle_gamma   90.00
#
_symmetry.space_group_name_H-M   'P 1'
#
loop_
_entity.id
_entity.type
_entity.pdbx_description
1 polymer ?
#
loop_
_entity_poly.entity_id
_entity_poly.type
_entity_poly.pdbx_seq_one_letter_code
_entity_poly.pdbx_strand_id
1 'polypeptide(L)'
;MKKYVSLILALMLVFSLAACSSNDAGSELKEAVGVTIPAFSLNVNGTVITDAELADCPVYEVSATSTNNSGTESTCVFVGFSLKDVLDVAGVSDFENLTAIASDGYEVEVDAAMALEPSTLIAISKDGEQMKDGPWFAPCTSATTGDYNKGVVAISLDGAEVDINAAQSEGGEAGGLPEIADKTDKVQFGDFSFKVNGTEVTNASLDGLHIYKIEVTTVNSKGSESTATYTGYKLADVLAACGVNAAAKVTVTANDGYEAELNPDYIGSDYTLVAIEKDKEVGEDGTIWVAPCESGSSGDYCKLAVEIIAE
;
A
#
# COMPACT_ATOMS: atom_id res chain seq x y z
N MET A 1 -69.65 13.98 -21.17
CA MET A 1 -68.36 13.67 -21.78
C MET A 1 -67.48 13.05 -20.73
N LYS A 2 -67.13 11.82 -20.97
CA LYS A 2 -66.82 10.81 -19.95
C LYS A 2 -65.47 11.00 -19.30
N LYS A 3 -65.43 10.99 -17.95
CA LYS A 3 -64.26 10.94 -17.07
C LYS A 3 -63.76 9.50 -17.04
N TYR A 4 -62.50 9.30 -17.27
CA TYR A 4 -61.82 8.06 -16.95
C TYR A 4 -60.92 8.27 -15.70
N VAL A 5 -61.34 7.63 -14.61
CA VAL A 5 -60.59 7.49 -13.39
C VAL A 5 -59.70 6.26 -13.56
N SER A 6 -58.39 6.43 -13.56
CA SER A 6 -57.43 5.33 -13.61
C SER A 6 -57.08 4.95 -12.19
N LEU A 7 -57.49 3.75 -11.79
CA LEU A 7 -57.21 3.14 -10.50
C LEU A 7 -55.84 2.48 -10.57
N ILE A 8 -54.84 3.04 -9.90
CA ILE A 8 -53.53 2.40 -9.72
C ILE A 8 -53.63 1.50 -8.50
N LEU A 9 -53.65 0.20 -8.76
CA LEU A 9 -53.61 -0.85 -7.73
C LEU A 9 -52.15 -1.07 -7.30
N ALA A 10 -51.78 -0.54 -6.13
CA ALA A 10 -50.48 -0.84 -5.50
C ALA A 10 -50.53 -2.25 -4.94
N LEU A 11 -49.80 -3.17 -5.55
CA LEU A 11 -49.60 -4.52 -5.07
C LEU A 11 -48.45 -4.50 -4.03
N MET A 12 -48.81 -4.42 -2.75
CA MET A 12 -47.87 -4.69 -1.67
C MET A 12 -47.62 -6.20 -1.58
N LEU A 13 -46.48 -6.63 -2.04
CA LEU A 13 -45.95 -7.98 -1.74
C LEU A 13 -45.38 -7.98 -0.33
N VAL A 14 -46.15 -8.48 0.61
CA VAL A 14 -45.67 -8.79 1.96
C VAL A 14 -44.96 -10.14 1.87
N PHE A 15 -43.63 -10.11 1.81
CA PHE A 15 -42.83 -11.31 2.09
C PHE A 15 -42.84 -11.56 3.60
N SER A 16 -43.60 -12.52 4.05
CA SER A 16 -43.51 -13.06 5.38
C SER A 16 -42.26 -13.94 5.48
N LEU A 17 -41.21 -13.41 6.10
CA LEU A 17 -40.03 -14.17 6.51
C LEU A 17 -40.49 -15.19 7.60
N ALA A 18 -40.47 -16.44 7.22
CA ALA A 18 -40.53 -17.53 8.20
C ALA A 18 -39.14 -17.54 8.91
N ALA A 19 -39.13 -17.13 10.17
CA ALA A 19 -37.98 -17.28 11.04
C ALA A 19 -37.79 -18.78 11.32
N CYS A 20 -36.82 -19.40 10.64
CA CYS A 20 -36.19 -20.61 11.16
C CYS A 20 -35.05 -20.17 12.09
N SER A 21 -35.30 -20.31 13.36
CA SER A 21 -34.28 -20.23 14.41
C SER A 21 -33.39 -21.47 14.32
N SER A 22 -32.27 -21.36 13.65
CA SER A 22 -31.07 -22.17 13.89
C SER A 22 -30.07 -21.30 14.62
N ASN A 23 -29.68 -21.69 15.82
CA ASN A 23 -28.56 -21.11 16.56
C ASN A 23 -27.24 -21.52 15.86
N ASP A 24 -26.94 -20.90 14.72
CA ASP A 24 -25.61 -20.83 14.20
C ASP A 24 -25.13 -19.39 14.43
N ALA A 25 -24.13 -19.25 15.28
CA ALA A 25 -23.36 -18.00 15.43
C ALA A 25 -22.48 -17.79 14.21
N GLY A 26 -23.06 -17.83 13.01
CA GLY A 26 -22.42 -17.47 11.77
C GLY A 26 -22.48 -15.95 11.63
N SER A 27 -21.35 -15.32 11.38
CA SER A 27 -21.27 -13.91 11.04
C SER A 27 -22.13 -13.63 9.81
N GLU A 28 -23.20 -12.84 9.95
CA GLU A 28 -24.10 -12.53 8.83
C GLU A 28 -23.38 -11.66 7.82
N LEU A 29 -23.19 -12.19 6.61
CA LEU A 29 -22.62 -11.46 5.49
C LEU A 29 -23.68 -10.51 4.94
N LYS A 30 -23.39 -9.22 4.92
CA LYS A 30 -24.28 -8.19 4.43
C LYS A 30 -23.59 -7.31 3.40
N GLU A 31 -24.20 -7.11 2.26
CA GLU A 31 -23.66 -6.21 1.24
C GLU A 31 -23.63 -4.75 1.76
N ALA A 32 -22.47 -4.11 1.66
CA ALA A 32 -22.24 -2.72 2.07
C ALA A 32 -22.37 -1.81 0.86
N VAL A 33 -23.19 -0.76 0.95
CA VAL A 33 -23.46 0.16 -0.14
C VAL A 33 -22.87 1.53 0.18
N GLY A 34 -22.24 2.16 -0.81
CA GLY A 34 -21.70 3.53 -0.68
C GLY A 34 -20.39 3.59 0.11
N VAL A 35 -19.65 2.49 0.15
CA VAL A 35 -18.33 2.41 0.77
C VAL A 35 -17.30 3.11 -0.11
N THR A 36 -16.45 3.95 0.48
CA THR A 36 -15.27 4.46 -0.20
C THR A 36 -14.17 3.41 -0.07
N ILE A 37 -13.72 2.87 -1.21
CA ILE A 37 -12.64 1.90 -1.26
C ILE A 37 -11.32 2.68 -1.28
N PRO A 38 -10.42 2.46 -0.30
CA PRO A 38 -9.07 2.99 -0.38
C PRO A 38 -8.30 2.26 -1.48
N ALA A 39 -7.33 2.93 -2.06
CA ALA A 39 -6.40 2.25 -2.93
C ALA A 39 -5.57 1.24 -2.12
N PHE A 40 -5.38 0.06 -2.65
CA PHE A 40 -4.49 -0.95 -2.11
C PHE A 40 -4.06 -1.91 -3.21
N SER A 41 -3.01 -2.66 -2.94
CA SER A 41 -2.62 -3.79 -3.78
C SER A 41 -2.24 -5.00 -2.93
N LEU A 42 -2.40 -6.17 -3.51
CA LEU A 42 -2.20 -7.44 -2.86
C LEU A 42 -1.60 -8.43 -3.86
N ASN A 43 -0.43 -8.99 -3.56
CA ASN A 43 0.13 -10.08 -4.37
C ASN A 43 -0.52 -11.41 -3.99
N VAL A 44 -1.38 -11.93 -4.85
CA VAL A 44 -2.03 -13.23 -4.66
C VAL A 44 -1.29 -14.28 -5.49
N ASN A 45 -0.43 -15.04 -4.84
CA ASN A 45 0.32 -16.14 -5.43
C ASN A 45 1.06 -15.76 -6.75
N GLY A 46 1.64 -14.56 -6.78
CA GLY A 46 2.36 -14.02 -7.95
C GLY A 46 1.51 -13.14 -8.88
N THR A 47 0.19 -13.03 -8.65
CA THR A 47 -0.69 -12.11 -9.39
C THR A 47 -0.99 -10.90 -8.51
N VAL A 48 -0.66 -9.71 -8.97
CA VAL A 48 -0.99 -8.46 -8.24
C VAL A 48 -2.44 -8.10 -8.53
N ILE A 49 -3.21 -7.87 -7.47
CA ILE A 49 -4.61 -7.45 -7.48
C ILE A 49 -4.70 -6.10 -6.77
N THR A 50 -5.32 -5.13 -7.42
CA THR A 50 -5.55 -3.79 -6.87
C THR A 50 -7.03 -3.56 -6.60
N ASP A 51 -7.35 -2.45 -5.94
CA ASP A 51 -8.74 -1.99 -5.80
C ASP A 51 -9.45 -1.78 -7.15
N ALA A 52 -8.69 -1.46 -8.20
CA ALA A 52 -9.24 -1.28 -9.56
C ALA A 52 -9.75 -2.60 -10.17
N GLU A 53 -9.01 -3.72 -10.01
CA GLU A 53 -9.46 -5.04 -10.46
C GLU A 53 -10.67 -5.54 -9.67
N LEU A 54 -10.84 -5.05 -8.43
CA LEU A 54 -11.96 -5.40 -7.55
C LEU A 54 -13.15 -4.44 -7.65
N ALA A 55 -13.09 -3.43 -8.52
CA ALA A 55 -14.12 -2.38 -8.61
C ALA A 55 -15.54 -2.91 -8.90
N ASP A 56 -15.64 -4.03 -9.61
CA ASP A 56 -16.90 -4.68 -9.94
C ASP A 56 -17.32 -5.76 -8.90
N CYS A 57 -16.47 -6.03 -7.90
CA CYS A 57 -16.77 -6.99 -6.85
C CYS A 57 -17.65 -6.36 -5.75
N PRO A 58 -18.58 -7.11 -5.17
CA PRO A 58 -19.38 -6.62 -4.04
C PRO A 58 -18.51 -6.41 -2.81
N VAL A 59 -18.81 -5.35 -2.06
CA VAL A 59 -18.21 -5.08 -0.75
C VAL A 59 -19.17 -5.54 0.33
N TYR A 60 -18.65 -6.20 1.37
CA TYR A 60 -19.46 -6.77 2.43
C TYR A 60 -19.14 -6.16 3.79
N GLU A 61 -20.15 -6.11 4.64
CA GLU A 61 -20.07 -5.80 6.07
C GLU A 61 -20.30 -7.06 6.89
N VAL A 62 -19.41 -7.34 7.82
CA VAL A 62 -19.47 -8.51 8.71
C VAL A 62 -19.19 -8.11 10.15
N SER A 63 -20.09 -8.49 11.07
CA SER A 63 -19.84 -8.35 12.51
C SER A 63 -19.16 -9.63 13.02
N ALA A 64 -17.95 -9.50 13.55
CA ALA A 64 -17.15 -10.61 14.04
C ALA A 64 -16.87 -10.45 15.54
N THR A 65 -17.02 -11.53 16.30
CA THR A 65 -16.65 -11.58 17.72
C THR A 65 -15.47 -12.52 17.89
N SER A 66 -14.38 -12.03 18.47
CA SER A 66 -13.17 -12.79 18.69
C SER A 66 -12.54 -12.50 20.05
N THR A 67 -11.74 -13.44 20.52
CA THR A 67 -11.06 -13.38 21.82
C THR A 67 -9.56 -13.21 21.59
N ASN A 68 -8.94 -12.25 22.27
CA ASN A 68 -7.50 -12.06 22.19
C ASN A 68 -6.73 -13.02 23.13
N ASN A 69 -5.40 -13.03 23.02
CA ASN A 69 -4.52 -13.90 23.83
C ASN A 69 -4.62 -13.66 25.35
N SER A 70 -5.21 -12.53 25.78
CA SER A 70 -5.47 -12.21 27.19
C SER A 70 -6.85 -12.69 27.66
N GLY A 71 -7.62 -13.35 26.80
CA GLY A 71 -8.97 -13.83 27.10
C GLY A 71 -10.05 -12.74 27.05
N THR A 72 -9.75 -11.56 26.47
CA THR A 72 -10.74 -10.49 26.30
C THR A 72 -11.49 -10.69 24.99
N GLU A 73 -12.82 -10.83 25.10
CA GLU A 73 -13.72 -10.89 23.97
C GLU A 73 -14.05 -9.48 23.46
N SER A 74 -14.05 -9.31 22.15
CA SER A 74 -14.45 -8.07 21.49
C SER A 74 -15.23 -8.35 20.20
N THR A 75 -16.22 -7.52 19.92
CA THR A 75 -16.98 -7.54 18.67
C THR A 75 -16.59 -6.33 17.86
N CYS A 76 -16.24 -6.56 16.59
CA CYS A 76 -15.87 -5.52 15.64
C CYS A 76 -16.68 -5.69 14.35
N VAL A 77 -16.88 -4.60 13.62
CA VAL A 77 -17.51 -4.62 12.31
C VAL A 77 -16.42 -4.41 11.25
N PHE A 78 -16.23 -5.41 10.38
CA PHE A 78 -15.31 -5.34 9.25
C PHE A 78 -16.08 -5.07 7.98
N VAL A 79 -15.48 -4.24 7.09
CA VAL A 79 -16.01 -4.00 5.74
C VAL A 79 -14.90 -4.28 4.74
N GLY A 80 -15.20 -5.05 3.69
CA GLY A 80 -14.19 -5.42 2.70
C GLY A 80 -14.73 -6.35 1.62
N PHE A 81 -13.83 -6.86 0.81
CA PHE A 81 -14.12 -7.83 -0.22
C PHE A 81 -14.10 -9.25 0.35
N SER A 82 -14.98 -10.11 -0.13
CA SER A 82 -14.85 -11.54 0.14
C SER A 82 -13.50 -12.04 -0.36
N LEU A 83 -12.77 -12.79 0.47
CA LEU A 83 -11.50 -13.37 0.04
C LEU A 83 -11.69 -14.25 -1.21
N LYS A 84 -12.83 -14.96 -1.29
CA LYS A 84 -13.16 -15.76 -2.46
C LYS A 84 -13.21 -14.92 -3.74
N ASP A 85 -13.82 -13.74 -3.71
CA ASP A 85 -13.88 -12.85 -4.89
C ASP A 85 -12.48 -12.36 -5.29
N VAL A 86 -11.63 -12.06 -4.31
CA VAL A 86 -10.22 -11.69 -4.55
C VAL A 86 -9.45 -12.84 -5.20
N LEU A 87 -9.61 -14.07 -4.72
CA LEU A 87 -8.98 -15.26 -5.30
C LEU A 87 -9.51 -15.56 -6.70
N ASP A 88 -10.81 -15.39 -6.93
CA ASP A 88 -11.44 -15.58 -8.25
C ASP A 88 -10.87 -14.56 -9.27
N VAL A 89 -10.70 -13.29 -8.89
CA VAL A 89 -10.06 -12.26 -9.74
C VAL A 89 -8.59 -12.60 -10.01
N ALA A 90 -7.88 -13.15 -9.02
CA ALA A 90 -6.50 -13.63 -9.20
C ALA A 90 -6.39 -14.91 -10.05
N GLY A 91 -7.51 -15.52 -10.42
CA GLY A 91 -7.55 -16.77 -11.21
C GLY A 91 -7.20 -18.02 -10.41
N VAL A 92 -7.35 -17.98 -9.09
CA VAL A 92 -7.09 -19.10 -8.17
C VAL A 92 -8.35 -19.95 -8.01
N SER A 93 -8.24 -21.25 -8.20
CA SER A 93 -9.37 -22.18 -8.06
C SER A 93 -9.21 -23.23 -6.96
N ASP A 94 -8.01 -23.75 -6.78
CA ASP A 94 -7.76 -24.89 -5.91
C ASP A 94 -6.50 -24.66 -5.06
N PHE A 95 -6.60 -24.89 -3.77
CA PHE A 95 -5.49 -24.89 -2.80
C PHE A 95 -5.91 -25.64 -1.53
N GLU A 96 -4.93 -26.08 -0.72
CA GLU A 96 -5.16 -26.74 0.56
C GLU A 96 -4.98 -25.75 1.74
N ASN A 97 -3.93 -24.90 1.67
CA ASN A 97 -3.58 -23.92 2.68
C ASN A 97 -3.34 -22.55 2.05
N LEU A 98 -3.68 -21.53 2.81
CA LEU A 98 -3.46 -20.14 2.48
C LEU A 98 -2.65 -19.47 3.59
N THR A 99 -1.58 -18.76 3.24
CA THR A 99 -0.82 -17.93 4.15
C THR A 99 -1.00 -16.47 3.77
N ALA A 100 -1.59 -15.69 4.66
CA ALA A 100 -1.66 -14.24 4.55
C ALA A 100 -0.38 -13.64 5.15
N ILE A 101 0.32 -12.78 4.39
CA ILE A 101 1.62 -12.22 4.76
C ILE A 101 1.50 -10.69 4.84
N ALA A 102 1.85 -10.14 5.99
CA ALA A 102 1.85 -8.69 6.22
C ALA A 102 3.15 -8.03 5.73
N SER A 103 3.14 -6.71 5.63
CA SER A 103 4.30 -5.91 5.19
C SER A 103 5.51 -6.00 6.12
N ASP A 104 5.30 -6.36 7.40
CA ASP A 104 6.37 -6.59 8.39
C ASP A 104 6.87 -8.05 8.41
N GLY A 105 6.35 -8.90 7.49
CA GLY A 105 6.68 -10.32 7.40
C GLY A 105 5.93 -11.22 8.38
N TYR A 106 4.92 -10.68 9.11
CA TYR A 106 4.08 -11.54 9.95
C TYR A 106 3.16 -12.40 9.09
N GLU A 107 3.09 -13.69 9.39
CA GLU A 107 2.36 -14.69 8.62
C GLU A 107 1.23 -15.30 9.43
N VAL A 108 0.08 -15.50 8.79
CA VAL A 108 -1.05 -16.27 9.32
C VAL A 108 -1.45 -17.31 8.29
N GLU A 109 -1.36 -18.57 8.68
CA GLU A 109 -1.78 -19.70 7.84
C GLU A 109 -3.17 -20.19 8.26
N VAL A 110 -4.03 -20.44 7.27
CA VAL A 110 -5.35 -21.03 7.44
C VAL A 110 -5.59 -22.10 6.38
N ASP A 111 -6.49 -23.04 6.66
CA ASP A 111 -6.90 -24.02 5.66
C ASP A 111 -7.88 -23.40 4.63
N ALA A 112 -8.06 -24.10 3.50
CA ALA A 112 -8.97 -23.67 2.45
C ALA A 112 -10.43 -23.54 2.95
N ALA A 113 -10.85 -24.31 3.96
CA ALA A 113 -12.21 -24.25 4.48
C ALA A 113 -12.45 -22.89 5.16
N MET A 114 -11.52 -22.41 6.00
CA MET A 114 -11.60 -21.09 6.62
C MET A 114 -11.39 -19.96 5.59
N ALA A 115 -10.46 -20.12 4.66
CA ALA A 115 -10.19 -19.13 3.63
C ALA A 115 -11.42 -18.89 2.73
N LEU A 116 -12.15 -19.93 2.36
CA LEU A 116 -13.30 -19.88 1.47
C LEU A 116 -14.65 -19.65 2.18
N GLU A 117 -14.63 -19.47 3.51
CA GLU A 117 -15.84 -19.07 4.23
C GLU A 117 -16.34 -17.70 3.68
N PRO A 118 -17.64 -17.56 3.38
CA PRO A 118 -18.17 -16.33 2.77
C PRO A 118 -17.86 -15.05 3.56
N SER A 119 -17.71 -15.16 4.88
CA SER A 119 -17.38 -14.05 5.78
C SER A 119 -15.88 -13.87 6.04
N THR A 120 -15.01 -14.58 5.32
CA THR A 120 -13.58 -14.29 5.31
C THR A 120 -13.32 -13.15 4.33
N LEU A 121 -12.80 -12.02 4.84
CA LEU A 121 -12.65 -10.78 4.10
C LEU A 121 -11.18 -10.39 3.92
N ILE A 122 -10.91 -9.73 2.80
CA ILE A 122 -9.85 -8.72 2.69
C ILE A 122 -10.50 -7.41 3.10
N ALA A 123 -10.35 -7.08 4.38
CA ALA A 123 -11.05 -5.98 5.01
C ALA A 123 -10.32 -4.66 4.78
N ILE A 124 -11.04 -3.61 4.40
CA ILE A 124 -10.54 -2.26 4.14
C ILE A 124 -10.93 -1.25 5.22
N SER A 125 -11.92 -1.58 6.05
CA SER A 125 -12.27 -0.79 7.24
C SER A 125 -12.71 -1.66 8.40
N LYS A 126 -12.59 -1.11 9.61
CA LYS A 126 -12.99 -1.71 10.86
C LYS A 126 -13.69 -0.69 11.74
N ASP A 127 -14.87 -1.04 12.27
CA ASP A 127 -15.68 -0.17 13.15
C ASP A 127 -15.96 1.21 12.55
N GLY A 128 -16.05 1.30 11.21
CA GLY A 128 -16.29 2.53 10.46
C GLY A 128 -15.03 3.37 10.19
N GLU A 129 -13.86 2.92 10.65
CA GLU A 129 -12.59 3.57 10.37
C GLU A 129 -11.83 2.82 9.27
N GLN A 130 -11.28 3.57 8.31
CA GLN A 130 -10.45 3.02 7.26
C GLN A 130 -9.14 2.46 7.83
N MET A 131 -8.68 1.32 7.30
CA MET A 131 -7.41 0.72 7.71
C MET A 131 -6.23 1.56 7.23
N LYS A 132 -5.32 1.91 8.16
CA LYS A 132 -4.19 2.80 7.87
C LYS A 132 -2.97 2.06 7.32
N ASP A 133 -2.80 0.81 7.73
CA ASP A 133 -1.61 0.01 7.44
C ASP A 133 -1.87 -1.00 6.30
N GLY A 134 -2.83 -0.70 5.40
CA GLY A 134 -3.25 -1.61 4.34
C GLY A 134 -4.40 -2.54 4.76
N PRO A 135 -4.89 -3.39 3.84
CA PRO A 135 -6.01 -4.28 4.11
C PRO A 135 -5.65 -5.34 5.14
N TRP A 136 -6.67 -5.88 5.81
CA TRP A 136 -6.50 -6.97 6.76
C TRP A 136 -7.07 -8.26 6.18
N PHE A 137 -6.38 -9.37 6.41
CA PHE A 137 -6.99 -10.68 6.31
C PHE A 137 -7.85 -10.89 7.57
N ALA A 138 -9.15 -11.03 7.39
CA ALA A 138 -10.14 -11.10 8.46
C ALA A 138 -11.07 -12.30 8.30
N PRO A 139 -10.72 -13.47 8.87
CA PRO A 139 -11.60 -14.63 8.92
C PRO A 139 -12.65 -14.42 10.00
N CYS A 140 -13.77 -13.76 9.65
CA CYS A 140 -14.76 -13.27 10.61
C CYS A 140 -15.53 -14.36 11.36
N THR A 141 -15.41 -15.62 10.98
CA THR A 141 -15.89 -16.78 11.75
C THR A 141 -14.92 -17.27 12.81
N SER A 142 -13.66 -16.82 12.76
CA SER A 142 -12.67 -17.23 13.76
C SER A 142 -12.98 -16.64 15.15
N ALA A 143 -12.93 -17.51 16.14
CA ALA A 143 -13.10 -17.14 17.55
C ALA A 143 -11.85 -16.46 18.16
N THR A 144 -10.71 -16.46 17.46
CA THR A 144 -9.43 -15.91 17.98
C THR A 144 -8.88 -14.81 17.10
N THR A 145 -8.37 -13.75 17.74
CA THR A 145 -7.69 -12.66 17.02
C THR A 145 -6.34 -13.11 16.42
N GLY A 146 -5.81 -14.26 16.80
CA GLY A 146 -4.56 -14.82 16.26
C GLY A 146 -4.65 -15.21 14.78
N ASP A 147 -5.87 -15.45 14.27
CA ASP A 147 -6.11 -15.81 12.88
C ASP A 147 -6.26 -14.57 11.96
N TYR A 148 -6.28 -13.38 12.53
CA TYR A 148 -6.34 -12.13 11.77
C TYR A 148 -4.95 -11.59 11.47
N ASN A 149 -4.72 -11.17 10.24
CA ASN A 149 -3.46 -10.53 9.85
C ASN A 149 -3.69 -9.09 9.40
N LYS A 150 -2.88 -8.15 9.89
CA LYS A 150 -2.99 -6.72 9.63
C LYS A 150 -2.00 -6.29 8.57
N GLY A 151 -2.41 -5.38 7.70
CA GLY A 151 -1.50 -4.82 6.70
C GLY A 151 -0.99 -5.89 5.73
N VAL A 152 -1.91 -6.76 5.25
CA VAL A 152 -1.57 -7.86 4.35
C VAL A 152 -1.18 -7.30 2.99
N VAL A 153 -0.02 -7.72 2.51
CA VAL A 153 0.55 -7.35 1.21
C VAL A 153 0.65 -8.54 0.25
N ALA A 154 0.64 -9.78 0.79
CA ALA A 154 0.70 -10.96 -0.05
C ALA A 154 -0.13 -12.11 0.51
N ILE A 155 -0.58 -12.98 -0.39
CA ILE A 155 -1.22 -14.26 -0.12
C ILE A 155 -0.41 -15.34 -0.85
N SER A 156 0.13 -16.28 -0.10
CA SER A 156 0.78 -17.49 -0.58
C SER A 156 -0.19 -18.66 -0.50
N LEU A 157 -0.17 -19.53 -1.48
CA LEU A 157 -0.98 -20.75 -1.55
C LEU A 157 -0.06 -21.95 -1.51
N ASP A 158 -0.39 -22.93 -0.67
CA ASP A 158 0.33 -24.21 -0.53
C ASP A 158 1.85 -24.06 -0.37
N GLY A 159 2.28 -22.98 0.33
CA GLY A 159 3.68 -22.69 0.58
C GLY A 159 4.47 -22.18 -0.64
N ALA A 160 3.79 -21.65 -1.65
CA ALA A 160 4.47 -21.01 -2.77
C ALA A 160 5.28 -19.79 -2.29
N GLU A 161 6.47 -19.60 -2.83
CA GLU A 161 7.22 -18.37 -2.59
C GLU A 161 6.52 -17.21 -3.30
N VAL A 162 6.19 -16.15 -2.55
CA VAL A 162 5.60 -14.92 -3.09
C VAL A 162 6.48 -13.73 -2.73
N ASP A 163 6.67 -12.84 -3.68
CA ASP A 163 7.35 -11.58 -3.42
C ASP A 163 6.40 -10.62 -2.71
N ILE A 164 6.68 -10.35 -1.44
CA ILE A 164 5.87 -9.42 -0.63
C ILE A 164 5.97 -7.96 -1.11
N ASN A 165 6.98 -7.65 -1.91
CA ASN A 165 7.18 -6.31 -2.46
C ASN A 165 6.52 -6.15 -3.85
N ALA A 166 6.15 -7.25 -4.52
CA ALA A 166 5.53 -7.18 -5.85
C ALA A 166 4.24 -6.35 -5.84
N ALA A 167 3.43 -6.46 -4.79
CA ALA A 167 2.24 -5.67 -4.62
C ALA A 167 2.54 -4.19 -4.37
N GLN A 168 3.71 -3.86 -3.82
CA GLN A 168 4.12 -2.48 -3.57
C GLN A 168 4.67 -1.81 -4.84
N SER A 169 5.09 -2.61 -5.84
CA SER A 169 5.62 -2.10 -7.11
C SER A 169 4.55 -1.82 -8.18
N GLU A 170 3.34 -2.40 -8.08
CA GLU A 170 2.30 -2.28 -9.11
C GLU A 170 1.00 -1.58 -8.69
N GLY A 171 0.83 -1.16 -7.44
CA GLY A 171 -0.40 -0.49 -7.11
C GLY A 171 -0.75 -0.44 -5.64
N GLY A 172 -0.16 0.44 -4.96
CA GLY A 172 -0.65 0.89 -3.69
C GLY A 172 -0.85 2.38 -3.72
N GLU A 173 -1.91 2.86 -4.35
CA GLU A 173 -2.38 4.18 -3.99
C GLU A 173 -3.09 4.13 -2.62
N ALA A 174 -2.29 4.02 -1.55
CA ALA A 174 -2.56 4.88 -0.41
C ALA A 174 -1.95 6.25 -0.74
N GLY A 175 -2.60 7.01 -1.63
CA GLY A 175 -2.08 8.14 -2.35
C GLY A 175 -1.33 7.63 -3.58
N GLY A 176 -1.87 7.83 -4.80
CA GLY A 176 -1.26 7.43 -6.05
C GLY A 176 0.19 7.79 -6.12
N LEU A 177 0.97 7.06 -6.93
CA LEU A 177 2.35 7.43 -7.19
C LEU A 177 2.39 8.94 -7.33
N PRO A 178 3.21 9.64 -6.54
CA PRO A 178 3.16 11.08 -6.46
C PRO A 178 3.33 11.66 -7.86
N GLU A 179 2.55 12.66 -8.23
CA GLU A 179 2.65 13.29 -9.54
C GLU A 179 4.07 13.77 -9.78
N ILE A 180 4.73 13.21 -10.80
CA ILE A 180 6.04 13.69 -11.24
C ILE A 180 5.79 14.93 -12.12
N ALA A 181 5.94 16.11 -11.55
CA ALA A 181 5.98 17.32 -12.34
C ALA A 181 7.38 17.46 -12.94
N ASP A 182 7.53 17.22 -14.26
CA ASP A 182 8.73 17.59 -14.99
C ASP A 182 8.83 19.13 -15.00
N LYS A 183 9.87 19.67 -14.34
CA LYS A 183 10.17 21.09 -14.40
C LYS A 183 11.28 21.33 -15.41
N THR A 184 10.91 21.44 -16.68
CA THR A 184 11.79 21.91 -17.76
C THR A 184 12.21 23.37 -17.61
N ASP A 185 11.53 24.15 -16.75
CA ASP A 185 11.78 25.58 -16.57
C ASP A 185 12.65 25.86 -15.35
N LYS A 186 13.98 26.00 -15.61
CA LYS A 186 14.95 26.82 -14.87
C LYS A 186 14.79 26.91 -13.34
N VAL A 187 14.73 25.79 -12.66
CA VAL A 187 15.03 25.78 -11.23
C VAL A 187 16.54 26.01 -11.13
N GLN A 188 16.96 27.12 -10.55
CA GLN A 188 18.34 27.31 -10.18
C GLN A 188 18.48 26.90 -8.72
N PHE A 189 19.05 25.73 -8.51
CA PHE A 189 19.44 25.34 -7.16
C PHE A 189 20.56 26.25 -6.64
N GLY A 190 20.58 26.47 -5.34
CA GLY A 190 21.76 26.98 -4.65
C GLY A 190 22.95 26.03 -4.85
N ASP A 191 24.12 26.43 -4.36
CA ASP A 191 25.32 25.59 -4.44
C ASP A 191 25.10 24.34 -3.56
N PHE A 192 25.35 23.17 -4.13
CA PHE A 192 25.37 21.89 -3.45
C PHE A 192 26.58 21.07 -3.89
N SER A 193 27.00 20.15 -3.04
CA SER A 193 28.05 19.20 -3.34
C SER A 193 27.85 17.91 -2.56
N PHE A 194 27.94 16.79 -3.25
CA PHE A 194 27.97 15.45 -2.66
C PHE A 194 28.90 14.57 -3.49
N LYS A 195 29.10 13.32 -3.08
CA LYS A 195 29.93 12.37 -3.83
C LYS A 195 29.12 11.19 -4.33
N VAL A 196 29.53 10.67 -5.49
CA VAL A 196 29.11 9.36 -6.01
C VAL A 196 30.38 8.54 -6.22
N ASN A 197 30.53 7.44 -5.50
CA ASN A 197 31.73 6.60 -5.53
C ASN A 197 33.04 7.41 -5.37
N GLY A 198 33.05 8.37 -4.44
CA GLY A 198 34.19 9.25 -4.18
C GLY A 198 34.37 10.40 -5.19
N THR A 199 33.62 10.43 -6.30
CA THR A 199 33.67 11.52 -7.30
C THR A 199 32.74 12.64 -6.86
N GLU A 200 33.23 13.88 -6.80
CA GLU A 200 32.43 15.05 -6.43
C GLU A 200 31.41 15.38 -7.52
N VAL A 201 30.19 15.62 -7.11
CA VAL A 201 29.03 15.99 -7.93
C VAL A 201 28.52 17.35 -7.47
N THR A 202 28.40 18.27 -8.43
CA THR A 202 27.94 19.64 -8.21
C THR A 202 26.90 20.03 -9.28
N ASN A 203 26.37 21.25 -9.22
CA ASN A 203 25.47 21.78 -10.23
C ASN A 203 26.00 21.56 -11.65
N ALA A 204 27.33 21.79 -11.86
CA ALA A 204 27.94 21.63 -13.18
C ALA A 204 28.01 20.16 -13.64
N SER A 205 28.07 19.22 -12.71
CA SER A 205 28.11 17.77 -13.03
C SER A 205 26.76 17.24 -13.54
N LEU A 206 25.67 17.93 -13.18
CA LEU A 206 24.30 17.54 -13.50
C LEU A 206 23.62 18.45 -14.50
N ASP A 207 24.43 19.36 -15.16
CA ASP A 207 23.93 20.26 -16.19
C ASP A 207 23.33 19.46 -17.36
N GLY A 208 22.13 19.83 -17.77
CA GLY A 208 21.37 19.16 -18.82
C GLY A 208 20.52 17.96 -18.39
N LEU A 209 20.59 17.54 -17.13
CA LEU A 209 19.64 16.56 -16.62
C LEU A 209 18.28 17.21 -16.32
N HIS A 210 17.21 16.41 -16.45
CA HIS A 210 15.87 16.84 -16.09
C HIS A 210 15.72 16.98 -14.58
N ILE A 211 15.03 18.04 -14.16
CA ILE A 211 14.69 18.30 -12.76
C ILE A 211 13.25 17.89 -12.54
N TYR A 212 13.04 17.10 -11.52
CA TYR A 212 11.74 16.57 -11.12
C TYR A 212 11.30 17.18 -9.80
N LYS A 213 10.00 17.34 -9.66
CA LYS A 213 9.37 17.77 -8.42
C LYS A 213 8.29 16.77 -8.05
N ILE A 214 8.36 16.22 -6.85
CA ILE A 214 7.42 15.24 -6.33
C ILE A 214 6.94 15.72 -4.96
N GLU A 215 5.61 15.81 -4.80
CA GLU A 215 4.97 15.99 -3.51
C GLU A 215 4.55 14.63 -2.98
N VAL A 216 4.95 14.31 -1.76
CA VAL A 216 4.69 13.00 -1.16
C VAL A 216 4.30 13.14 0.30
N THR A 217 3.34 12.32 0.72
CA THR A 217 2.99 12.15 2.12
C THR A 217 3.62 10.87 2.65
N THR A 218 4.40 10.99 3.72
CA THR A 218 5.06 9.86 4.38
C THR A 218 4.58 9.70 5.81
N VAL A 219 4.64 8.46 6.29
CA VAL A 219 4.33 8.11 7.67
C VAL A 219 5.63 7.79 8.41
N ASN A 220 5.81 8.31 9.61
CA ASN A 220 6.96 7.97 10.46
C ASN A 220 6.66 6.74 11.33
N SER A 221 7.68 6.19 12.00
CA SER A 221 7.56 5.03 12.90
C SER A 221 6.59 5.22 14.08
N LYS A 222 6.07 6.43 14.29
CA LYS A 222 5.05 6.75 15.32
C LYS A 222 3.66 6.91 14.73
N GLY A 223 3.48 6.64 13.42
CA GLY A 223 2.22 6.79 12.71
C GLY A 223 1.82 8.24 12.39
N SER A 224 2.76 9.20 12.49
CA SER A 224 2.48 10.60 12.14
C SER A 224 2.77 10.82 10.65
N GLU A 225 1.78 11.35 9.94
CA GLU A 225 1.89 11.75 8.54
C GLU A 225 2.59 13.10 8.40
N SER A 226 3.37 13.24 7.32
CA SER A 226 4.00 14.50 6.93
C SER A 226 4.06 14.58 5.41
N THR A 227 3.51 15.66 4.83
CA THR A 227 3.62 15.94 3.40
C THR A 227 4.80 16.88 3.17
N ALA A 228 5.61 16.55 2.18
CA ALA A 228 6.75 17.37 1.76
C ALA A 228 6.92 17.33 0.24
N THR A 229 7.51 18.37 -0.32
CA THR A 229 7.85 18.44 -1.73
C THR A 229 9.36 18.31 -1.91
N TYR A 230 9.79 17.30 -2.66
CA TYR A 230 11.17 17.09 -3.04
C TYR A 230 11.40 17.57 -4.47
N THR A 231 12.50 18.30 -4.70
CA THR A 231 12.89 18.79 -6.02
C THR A 231 14.35 18.43 -6.29
N GLY A 232 14.62 17.75 -7.39
CA GLY A 232 15.97 17.28 -7.71
C GLY A 232 16.01 16.42 -8.98
N TYR A 233 16.94 15.50 -9.03
CA TYR A 233 17.22 14.64 -10.17
C TYR A 233 16.86 13.19 -9.83
N LYS A 234 16.47 12.39 -10.82
CA LYS A 234 16.32 10.95 -10.59
C LYS A 234 17.66 10.35 -10.19
N LEU A 235 17.64 9.44 -9.20
CA LEU A 235 18.86 8.75 -8.76
C LEU A 235 19.54 8.03 -9.93
N ALA A 236 18.79 7.35 -10.77
CA ALA A 236 19.32 6.63 -11.92
C ALA A 236 20.07 7.56 -12.89
N ASP A 237 19.54 8.77 -13.15
CA ASP A 237 20.17 9.77 -14.03
C ASP A 237 21.48 10.31 -13.42
N VAL A 238 21.49 10.55 -12.11
CA VAL A 238 22.68 10.98 -11.38
C VAL A 238 23.77 9.90 -11.42
N LEU A 239 23.40 8.65 -11.17
CA LEU A 239 24.33 7.52 -11.24
C LEU A 239 24.89 7.36 -12.64
N ALA A 240 24.05 7.45 -13.68
CA ALA A 240 24.48 7.38 -15.09
C ALA A 240 25.44 8.53 -15.47
N ALA A 241 25.16 9.77 -15.02
CA ALA A 241 26.05 10.91 -15.22
C ALA A 241 27.43 10.72 -14.57
N CYS A 242 27.49 9.92 -13.48
CA CYS A 242 28.72 9.53 -12.81
C CYS A 242 29.35 8.23 -13.39
N GLY A 243 28.81 7.70 -14.49
CA GLY A 243 29.34 6.51 -15.17
C GLY A 243 28.87 5.18 -14.55
N VAL A 244 27.90 5.19 -13.65
CA VAL A 244 27.27 4.00 -13.06
C VAL A 244 25.99 3.71 -13.81
N ASN A 245 25.98 2.73 -14.71
CA ASN A 245 24.81 2.42 -15.55
C ASN A 245 23.89 1.35 -14.96
N ALA A 246 24.36 0.62 -13.98
CA ALA A 246 23.57 -0.34 -13.22
C ALA A 246 24.23 -0.52 -11.83
N ALA A 247 23.45 -0.45 -10.79
CA ALA A 247 23.88 -0.74 -9.43
C ALA A 247 22.95 -1.77 -8.83
N ALA A 248 23.54 -2.82 -8.23
CA ALA A 248 22.77 -3.83 -7.50
C ALA A 248 22.56 -3.41 -6.04
N LYS A 249 23.37 -2.47 -5.57
CA LYS A 249 23.37 -1.97 -4.20
C LYS A 249 23.71 -0.48 -4.19
N VAL A 250 22.98 0.28 -3.39
CA VAL A 250 23.28 1.70 -3.12
C VAL A 250 23.31 1.92 -1.62
N THR A 251 24.42 2.46 -1.13
CA THR A 251 24.57 2.90 0.26
C THR A 251 24.71 4.41 0.27
N VAL A 252 23.92 5.07 1.10
CA VAL A 252 23.92 6.53 1.26
C VAL A 252 24.49 6.88 2.61
N THR A 253 25.50 7.76 2.62
CA THR A 253 26.15 8.24 3.84
C THR A 253 25.72 9.68 4.12
N ALA A 254 25.18 9.93 5.31
CA ALA A 254 24.84 11.25 5.80
C ALA A 254 26.04 11.99 6.38
N ASN A 255 25.92 13.32 6.58
CA ASN A 255 27.00 14.16 7.10
C ASN A 255 27.43 13.85 8.55
N ASP A 256 26.56 13.16 9.33
CA ASP A 256 26.86 12.68 10.68
C ASP A 256 27.51 11.29 10.70
N GLY A 257 27.74 10.69 9.52
CA GLY A 257 28.31 9.35 9.36
C GLY A 257 27.29 8.21 9.45
N TYR A 258 25.99 8.53 9.51
CA TYR A 258 24.94 7.51 9.37
C TYR A 258 24.95 6.94 7.95
N GLU A 259 24.89 5.62 7.84
CA GLU A 259 24.81 4.91 6.56
C GLU A 259 23.45 4.22 6.46
N ALA A 260 22.77 4.41 5.31
CA ALA A 260 21.55 3.73 4.97
C ALA A 260 21.72 2.97 3.65
N GLU A 261 21.35 1.71 3.63
CA GLU A 261 21.25 0.93 2.40
C GLU A 261 19.88 1.17 1.79
N LEU A 262 19.86 1.59 0.52
CA LEU A 262 18.62 1.79 -0.20
C LEU A 262 18.03 0.43 -0.59
N ASN A 263 16.73 0.29 -0.43
CA ASN A 263 16.03 -0.90 -0.94
C ASN A 263 16.31 -1.02 -2.46
N PRO A 264 16.72 -2.22 -2.94
CA PRO A 264 17.04 -2.45 -4.35
C PRO A 264 15.95 -1.99 -5.32
N ASP A 265 14.68 -2.09 -4.96
CA ASP A 265 13.55 -1.70 -5.79
C ASP A 265 13.52 -0.19 -6.09
N TYR A 266 14.10 0.62 -5.19
CA TYR A 266 14.16 2.07 -5.37
C TYR A 266 15.36 2.54 -6.21
N ILE A 267 16.38 1.69 -6.46
CA ILE A 267 17.62 2.11 -7.13
C ILE A 267 17.36 2.57 -8.56
N GLY A 268 16.52 1.84 -9.29
CA GLY A 268 16.16 2.14 -10.69
C GLY A 268 14.84 2.88 -10.86
N SER A 269 14.16 3.18 -9.77
CA SER A 269 12.82 3.76 -9.80
C SER A 269 12.81 5.20 -10.32
N ASP A 270 11.80 5.53 -11.12
CA ASP A 270 11.53 6.88 -11.59
C ASP A 270 11.14 7.85 -10.48
N TYR A 271 10.78 7.34 -9.31
CA TYR A 271 10.33 8.11 -8.15
C TYR A 271 11.42 8.32 -7.10
N THR A 272 12.59 7.72 -7.25
CA THR A 272 13.70 7.96 -6.34
C THR A 272 14.52 9.17 -6.78
N LEU A 273 14.51 10.21 -5.96
CA LEU A 273 15.22 11.46 -6.23
C LEU A 273 16.49 11.60 -5.39
N VAL A 274 17.52 12.11 -6.03
CA VAL A 274 18.58 12.89 -5.39
C VAL A 274 18.03 14.31 -5.31
N ALA A 275 17.36 14.62 -4.19
CA ALA A 275 16.66 15.89 -4.01
C ALA A 275 17.61 16.94 -3.45
N ILE A 276 17.69 18.06 -4.15
CA ILE A 276 18.51 19.22 -3.77
C ILE A 276 17.70 20.15 -2.86
N GLU A 277 16.38 20.23 -3.11
CA GLU A 277 15.46 21.02 -2.28
C GLU A 277 14.39 20.13 -1.68
N LYS A 278 14.05 20.42 -0.44
CA LYS A 278 12.84 19.96 0.24
C LYS A 278 12.02 21.17 0.66
N ASP A 279 10.73 21.20 0.27
CA ASP A 279 9.83 22.32 0.55
C ASP A 279 10.36 23.71 0.08
N LYS A 280 11.17 23.71 -1.00
CA LYS A 280 11.88 24.86 -1.59
C LYS A 280 13.10 25.34 -0.80
N GLU A 281 13.55 24.58 0.17
CA GLU A 281 14.76 24.87 0.93
C GLU A 281 15.87 23.90 0.51
N VAL A 282 17.05 24.43 0.21
CA VAL A 282 18.27 23.63 -0.03
C VAL A 282 18.70 22.99 1.28
N GLY A 283 19.28 21.79 1.21
CA GLY A 283 19.81 21.12 2.38
C GLY A 283 20.83 21.94 3.13
N GLU A 284 20.86 21.82 4.45
CA GLU A 284 21.83 22.51 5.31
C GLU A 284 23.26 22.18 4.85
N ASP A 285 24.13 23.18 4.75
CA ASP A 285 25.52 23.03 4.26
C ASP A 285 25.64 22.42 2.84
N GLY A 286 24.61 22.54 1.99
CA GLY A 286 24.61 21.99 0.63
C GLY A 286 24.40 20.47 0.58
N THR A 287 23.97 19.85 1.68
CA THR A 287 23.61 18.43 1.71
C THR A 287 22.34 18.15 0.90
N ILE A 288 22.18 16.91 0.51
CA ILE A 288 21.05 16.44 -0.29
C ILE A 288 20.18 15.45 0.48
N TRP A 289 19.03 15.09 -0.09
CA TRP A 289 18.26 13.95 0.34
C TRP A 289 18.29 12.85 -0.74
N VAL A 290 18.39 11.60 -0.33
CA VAL A 290 17.99 10.49 -1.20
C VAL A 290 16.58 10.10 -0.78
N ALA A 291 15.62 10.36 -1.67
CA ALA A 291 14.20 10.34 -1.39
C ALA A 291 13.47 9.36 -2.32
N PRO A 292 13.21 8.11 -1.89
CA PRO A 292 12.35 7.17 -2.61
C PRO A 292 10.88 7.59 -2.42
N CYS A 293 10.40 8.47 -3.31
CA CYS A 293 9.11 9.13 -3.16
C CYS A 293 7.90 8.19 -3.33
N GLU A 294 8.09 7.00 -3.87
CA GLU A 294 7.09 5.94 -3.84
C GLU A 294 6.96 5.26 -2.47
N SER A 295 7.96 5.39 -1.60
CA SER A 295 7.86 4.86 -0.24
C SER A 295 6.92 5.71 0.60
N GLY A 296 5.91 5.10 1.16
CA GLY A 296 5.03 5.73 2.16
C GLY A 296 5.72 5.94 3.52
N SER A 297 6.94 5.41 3.72
CA SER A 297 7.69 5.46 4.98
C SER A 297 8.76 6.53 4.98
N SER A 298 8.73 7.45 5.94
CA SER A 298 9.80 8.44 6.11
C SER A 298 11.13 7.83 6.59
N GLY A 299 11.12 6.57 7.01
CA GLY A 299 12.31 5.82 7.42
C GLY A 299 13.24 5.46 6.27
N ASP A 300 12.69 5.38 5.05
CA ASP A 300 13.44 5.00 3.85
C ASP A 300 14.21 6.18 3.23
N TYR A 301 13.97 7.37 3.73
CA TYR A 301 14.60 8.60 3.25
C TYR A 301 15.92 8.86 3.97
N CYS A 302 17.02 8.98 3.22
CA CYS A 302 18.27 9.44 3.79
C CYS A 302 18.37 10.96 3.72
N LYS A 303 18.50 11.59 4.89
CA LYS A 303 18.61 13.05 5.05
C LYS A 303 20.08 13.44 5.15
N LEU A 304 20.40 14.69 4.78
CA LEU A 304 21.73 15.26 4.92
C LEU A 304 22.82 14.37 4.29
N ALA A 305 22.49 13.76 3.15
CA ALA A 305 23.39 12.87 2.44
C ALA A 305 24.57 13.64 1.84
N VAL A 306 25.76 13.09 1.97
CA VAL A 306 27.02 13.66 1.45
C VAL A 306 27.74 12.70 0.51
N GLU A 307 27.42 11.41 0.54
CA GLU A 307 28.00 10.42 -0.36
C GLU A 307 26.98 9.32 -0.71
N ILE A 308 27.03 8.91 -1.97
CA ILE A 308 26.28 7.78 -2.52
C ILE A 308 27.30 6.78 -3.04
N ILE A 309 27.31 5.57 -2.49
CA ILE A 309 28.15 4.45 -2.94
C ILE A 309 27.23 3.49 -3.69
N ALA A 310 27.52 3.28 -4.97
CA ALA A 310 26.75 2.42 -5.87
C ALA A 310 27.64 1.30 -6.41
N GLU A 311 27.24 0.04 -6.15
CA GLU A 311 27.98 -1.19 -6.47
C GLU A 311 27.20 -2.12 -7.41
#